data_4d6bf1a4d9ccc2f2cc5c6e4992d201e8
#
_entry.id   4d6bf1a4d9ccc2f2cc5c6e4992d201e8
#
_cell.length_a   1.000
_cell.length_b   1.000
_cell.length_c   1.000
_cell.angle_alpha   90.00
_cell.angle_beta   90.00
_cell.angle_gamma   90.00
#
_symmetry.space_group_name_H-M   'P 1'
#
loop_
_entity.id
_entity.type
_entity.pdbx_description
1 polymer ?
#
loop_
_entity_poly.entity_id
_entity_poly.type
_entity_poly.pdbx_seq_one_letter_code
_entity_poly.pdbx_strand_id
1 'polypeptide(L)'
;MRSVGARMTSPARAAIIAARFDGEYDMLNGLWLGFFLIAALAALGRWLLADDPAVFAALVESLFAMAKLAVEVMIVLFGTLTLWLGFLRIAEKAGLIERLARLLGPLFRRLMPEVPAGHPALGLITLNFAANGLGLDNAATPIGLKAMRALQELNPLPAVASNAQILFLVLNTSSLTLLPVSIFMYRVQQGADDPTLVFLPILLATSASSLAGLLAVALVQRLRLWDPVVLAYLLPGALLLGGFMALLAGLSATALAALSSLLGNLTLFGLIIAFLVVGALRKVAVYEAFVEGAREGFDVARSLLPYLIAMLCAIGVLRASGALDFGLQGIRWLVEVLGWDTRFVDALPTALVKPFSGSAARAMLIETMQSQGVDSFAALVAATVQGSTETTFYVLAVYFGAVGIQRARHAVGCALLADAAGIIAAITVCYWFFG
;
A
#
# COMPACT_ATOMS: atom_id res chain seq x y z
N MET A 1 -30.28 41.86 23.63
CA MET A 1 -29.66 41.12 24.77
C MET A 1 -29.41 39.67 24.32
N ARG A 2 -28.19 39.41 23.94
CA ARG A 2 -27.19 38.44 24.52
C ARG A 2 -27.73 37.02 24.59
N SER A 3 -27.08 36.05 23.91
CA SER A 3 -25.69 35.58 24.09
C SER A 3 -25.26 34.74 22.90
N VAL A 4 -24.27 35.07 22.23
CA VAL A 4 -22.90 34.60 22.07
C VAL A 4 -22.72 33.12 22.48
N GLY A 5 -22.83 32.21 21.51
CA GLY A 5 -22.34 30.84 21.60
C GLY A 5 -20.81 30.81 21.42
N ALA A 6 -20.07 30.84 22.50
CA ALA A 6 -18.62 30.69 22.51
C ALA A 6 -18.24 29.32 21.92
N ARG A 7 -17.58 29.34 20.76
CA ARG A 7 -16.83 28.20 20.24
C ARG A 7 -15.65 27.95 21.20
N MET A 8 -15.81 27.02 22.11
CA MET A 8 -14.71 26.53 22.93
C MET A 8 -13.72 25.78 22.03
N THR A 9 -12.67 26.47 21.61
CA THR A 9 -11.42 25.85 21.18
C THR A 9 -10.74 25.34 22.44
N SER A 10 -11.13 24.16 22.91
CA SER A 10 -10.57 23.58 24.13
C SER A 10 -9.13 23.13 23.88
N PRO A 11 -8.13 23.65 24.65
CA PRO A 11 -6.75 23.14 24.62
C PRO A 11 -6.70 21.62 24.89
N ALA A 12 -7.69 21.06 25.57
CA ALA A 12 -7.88 19.63 25.74
C ALA A 12 -8.14 18.88 24.41
N ARG A 13 -8.84 19.46 23.41
CA ARG A 13 -8.99 18.84 22.09
C ARG A 13 -7.68 18.86 21.30
N ALA A 14 -6.92 19.94 21.37
CA ALA A 14 -5.59 20.00 20.74
C ALA A 14 -4.60 19.04 21.43
N ALA A 15 -4.65 18.92 22.75
CA ALA A 15 -3.83 17.98 23.51
C ALA A 15 -4.23 16.50 23.26
N ILE A 16 -5.53 16.19 23.08
CA ILE A 16 -6.00 14.85 22.71
C ILE A 16 -5.65 14.50 21.27
N ILE A 17 -5.65 15.47 20.35
CA ILE A 17 -5.19 15.29 18.97
C ILE A 17 -3.67 15.11 18.96
N ALA A 18 -2.90 15.90 19.71
CA ALA A 18 -1.46 15.76 19.86
C ALA A 18 -1.07 14.42 20.49
N ALA A 19 -1.67 14.03 21.62
CA ALA A 19 -1.41 12.75 22.28
C ALA A 19 -1.82 11.51 21.46
N ARG A 20 -2.54 11.69 20.35
CA ARG A 20 -2.94 10.62 19.42
C ARG A 20 -2.06 10.50 18.19
N PHE A 21 -1.47 11.60 17.76
CA PHE A 21 -0.33 11.54 16.83
C PHE A 21 0.91 10.93 17.51
N ASP A 22 1.00 11.01 18.84
CA ASP A 22 2.10 10.42 19.62
C ASP A 22 2.24 8.91 19.41
N GLY A 23 1.16 8.14 19.29
CA GLY A 23 1.22 6.68 19.13
C GLY A 23 1.79 6.19 17.79
N GLU A 24 1.55 6.90 16.69
CA GLU A 24 2.11 6.57 15.37
C GLU A 24 3.52 7.13 15.21
N TYR A 25 3.75 8.35 15.72
CA TYR A 25 5.10 8.93 15.85
C TYR A 25 5.98 8.05 16.75
N ASP A 26 5.46 7.53 17.85
CA ASP A 26 6.18 6.63 18.75
C ASP A 26 6.53 5.31 18.04
N MET A 27 5.64 4.73 17.23
CA MET A 27 5.89 3.47 16.57
C MET A 27 6.93 3.60 15.43
N LEU A 28 6.81 4.63 14.58
CA LEU A 28 7.78 4.87 13.50
C LEU A 28 9.13 5.32 14.08
N ASN A 29 9.13 6.17 15.12
CA ASN A 29 10.32 6.56 15.85
C ASN A 29 10.98 5.35 16.52
N GLY A 30 10.18 4.47 17.15
CA GLY A 30 10.66 3.23 17.74
C GLY A 30 11.30 2.28 16.73
N LEU A 31 10.66 2.11 15.56
CA LEU A 31 11.20 1.30 14.46
C LEU A 31 12.52 1.88 13.93
N TRP A 32 12.53 3.18 13.63
CA TRP A 32 13.69 3.87 13.08
C TRP A 32 14.87 3.87 14.07
N LEU A 33 14.62 4.22 15.33
CA LEU A 33 15.61 4.15 16.40
C LEU A 33 16.07 2.70 16.63
N GLY A 34 15.16 1.74 16.60
CA GLY A 34 15.43 0.32 16.76
C GLY A 34 16.42 -0.19 15.72
N PHE A 35 16.31 0.22 14.46
CA PHE A 35 17.26 -0.16 13.41
C PHE A 35 18.67 0.31 13.73
N PHE A 36 18.85 1.56 14.17
CA PHE A 36 20.16 2.09 14.57
C PHE A 36 20.70 1.42 15.82
N LEU A 37 19.87 1.19 16.85
CA LEU A 37 20.32 0.55 18.10
C LEU A 37 20.71 -0.91 17.87
N ILE A 38 19.92 -1.66 17.11
CA ILE A 38 20.24 -3.06 16.76
C ILE A 38 21.55 -3.11 15.96
N ALA A 39 21.71 -2.19 14.98
CA ALA A 39 22.94 -2.10 14.20
C ALA A 39 24.16 -1.75 15.09
N ALA A 40 24.00 -0.82 16.03
CA ALA A 40 25.06 -0.47 16.96
C ALA A 40 25.46 -1.64 17.86
N LEU A 41 24.49 -2.38 18.39
CA LEU A 41 24.75 -3.57 19.21
C LEU A 41 25.43 -4.69 18.40
N ALA A 42 24.99 -4.93 17.15
CA ALA A 42 25.61 -5.90 16.26
C ALA A 42 27.05 -5.50 15.92
N ALA A 43 27.29 -4.22 15.61
CA ALA A 43 28.64 -3.72 15.34
C ALA A 43 29.57 -3.85 16.54
N LEU A 44 29.09 -3.51 17.74
CA LEU A 44 29.83 -3.73 18.99
C LEU A 44 30.15 -5.21 19.21
N GLY A 45 29.18 -6.10 18.95
CA GLY A 45 29.37 -7.53 19.02
C GLY A 45 30.46 -8.02 18.03
N ARG A 46 30.43 -7.57 16.77
CA ARG A 46 31.47 -7.90 15.78
C ARG A 46 32.85 -7.40 16.20
N TRP A 47 32.92 -6.19 16.68
CA TRP A 47 34.18 -5.63 17.15
C TRP A 47 34.76 -6.38 18.36
N LEU A 48 33.93 -6.61 19.39
CA LEU A 48 34.41 -7.19 20.66
C LEU A 48 34.60 -8.72 20.60
N LEU A 49 33.79 -9.43 19.82
CA LEU A 49 33.80 -10.90 19.76
C LEU A 49 34.54 -11.45 18.54
N ALA A 50 34.57 -10.71 17.41
CA ALA A 50 35.20 -11.14 16.17
C ALA A 50 36.41 -10.28 15.77
N ASP A 51 36.82 -9.33 16.64
CA ASP A 51 37.94 -8.41 16.40
C ASP A 51 37.87 -7.68 15.03
N ASP A 52 36.63 -7.25 14.66
CA ASP A 52 36.36 -6.56 13.38
C ASP A 52 36.04 -5.07 13.59
N PRO A 53 37.07 -4.20 13.76
CA PRO A 53 36.84 -2.76 13.87
C PRO A 53 36.41 -2.10 12.57
N ALA A 54 36.59 -2.75 11.41
CA ALA A 54 36.24 -2.22 10.10
C ALA A 54 34.71 -2.03 9.94
N VAL A 55 33.91 -2.71 10.78
CA VAL A 55 32.45 -2.55 10.78
C VAL A 55 32.02 -1.09 10.98
N PHE A 56 32.73 -0.30 11.81
CA PHE A 56 32.36 1.11 12.01
C PHE A 56 32.58 1.98 10.76
N ALA A 57 33.65 1.71 10.00
CA ALA A 57 33.89 2.37 8.72
C ALA A 57 32.79 1.99 7.72
N ALA A 58 32.41 0.71 7.64
CA ALA A 58 31.32 0.24 6.78
C ALA A 58 29.96 0.86 7.13
N LEU A 59 29.65 1.07 8.42
CA LEU A 59 28.44 1.75 8.86
C LEU A 59 28.39 3.21 8.36
N VAL A 60 29.49 3.95 8.52
CA VAL A 60 29.58 5.35 8.08
C VAL A 60 29.52 5.45 6.55
N GLU A 61 30.23 4.58 5.83
CA GLU A 61 30.17 4.51 4.37
C GLU A 61 28.72 4.21 3.89
N SER A 62 28.06 3.27 4.52
CA SER A 62 26.67 2.93 4.23
C SER A 62 25.73 4.12 4.40
N LEU A 63 25.89 4.94 5.45
CA LEU A 63 25.07 6.14 5.65
C LEU A 63 25.17 7.10 4.45
N PHE A 64 26.40 7.40 3.99
CA PHE A 64 26.58 8.30 2.85
C PHE A 64 26.12 7.68 1.53
N ALA A 65 26.38 6.38 1.33
CA ALA A 65 25.91 5.66 0.15
C ALA A 65 24.38 5.67 0.05
N MET A 66 23.67 5.38 1.16
CA MET A 66 22.21 5.39 1.20
C MET A 66 21.61 6.78 1.05
N ALA A 67 22.25 7.81 1.59
CA ALA A 67 21.81 9.19 1.37
C ALA A 67 21.95 9.60 -0.10
N LYS A 68 23.06 9.23 -0.77
CA LYS A 68 23.25 9.43 -2.21
C LYS A 68 22.18 8.68 -3.02
N LEU A 69 21.97 7.40 -2.72
CA LEU A 69 20.95 6.58 -3.34
C LEU A 69 19.56 7.22 -3.23
N ALA A 70 19.19 7.75 -2.05
CA ALA A 70 17.89 8.42 -1.87
C ALA A 70 17.68 9.59 -2.84
N VAL A 71 18.73 10.35 -3.12
CA VAL A 71 18.67 11.45 -4.09
C VAL A 71 18.55 10.93 -5.52
N GLU A 72 19.31 9.91 -5.90
CA GLU A 72 19.23 9.27 -7.23
C GLU A 72 17.84 8.72 -7.48
N VAL A 73 17.26 8.02 -6.49
CA VAL A 73 15.87 7.54 -6.48
C VAL A 73 14.90 8.68 -6.71
N MET A 74 15.09 9.80 -6.03
CA MET A 74 14.19 10.94 -6.10
C MET A 74 14.18 11.60 -7.48
N ILE A 75 15.33 11.71 -8.15
CA ILE A 75 15.44 12.32 -9.49
C ILE A 75 14.52 11.60 -10.49
N VAL A 76 14.52 10.26 -10.47
CA VAL A 76 13.65 9.47 -11.35
C VAL A 76 12.18 9.57 -10.93
N LEU A 77 11.91 9.59 -9.62
CA LEU A 77 10.55 9.74 -9.10
C LEU A 77 9.91 11.08 -9.47
N PHE A 78 10.68 12.17 -9.58
CA PHE A 78 10.14 13.44 -10.07
C PHE A 78 9.51 13.28 -11.46
N GLY A 79 10.20 12.65 -12.40
CA GLY A 79 9.70 12.44 -13.76
C GLY A 79 8.48 11.50 -13.79
N THR A 80 8.59 10.36 -13.15
CA THR A 80 7.54 9.32 -13.21
C THR A 80 6.27 9.70 -12.46
N LEU A 81 6.37 10.29 -11.26
CA LEU A 81 5.19 10.79 -10.51
C LEU A 81 4.53 11.95 -11.24
N THR A 82 5.30 12.89 -11.77
CA THR A 82 4.80 14.01 -12.57
C THR A 82 4.03 13.51 -13.79
N LEU A 83 4.59 12.56 -14.52
CA LEU A 83 3.95 11.93 -15.68
C LEU A 83 2.61 11.30 -15.32
N TRP A 84 2.61 10.45 -14.27
CA TRP A 84 1.43 9.66 -13.92
C TRP A 84 0.31 10.52 -13.33
N LEU A 85 0.61 11.41 -12.38
CA LEU A 85 -0.39 12.32 -11.81
C LEU A 85 -0.95 13.30 -12.86
N GLY A 86 -0.16 13.65 -13.87
CA GLY A 86 -0.65 14.39 -15.03
C GLY A 86 -1.76 13.64 -15.76
N PHE A 87 -1.58 12.36 -16.08
CA PHE A 87 -2.62 11.56 -16.74
C PHE A 87 -3.83 11.31 -15.82
N LEU A 88 -3.61 11.03 -14.55
CA LEU A 88 -4.68 10.82 -13.58
C LEU A 88 -5.57 12.07 -13.40
N ARG A 89 -5.00 13.27 -13.48
CA ARG A 89 -5.76 14.52 -13.42
C ARG A 89 -6.74 14.68 -14.59
N ILE A 90 -6.37 14.16 -15.78
CA ILE A 90 -7.28 14.12 -16.94
C ILE A 90 -8.47 13.19 -16.63
N ALA A 91 -8.20 11.99 -16.09
CA ALA A 91 -9.22 11.01 -15.72
C ALA A 91 -10.20 11.56 -14.67
N GLU A 92 -9.68 12.26 -13.66
CA GLU A 92 -10.46 12.94 -12.64
C GLU A 92 -11.39 13.99 -13.24
N LYS A 93 -10.84 14.95 -14.02
CA LYS A 93 -11.64 16.00 -14.68
C LYS A 93 -12.64 15.46 -15.70
N ALA A 94 -12.37 14.30 -16.29
CA ALA A 94 -13.28 13.61 -17.20
C ALA A 94 -14.43 12.88 -16.48
N GLY A 95 -14.46 12.84 -15.15
CA GLY A 95 -15.51 12.20 -14.36
C GLY A 95 -15.48 10.67 -14.41
N LEU A 96 -14.29 10.07 -14.62
CA LEU A 96 -14.14 8.61 -14.66
C LEU A 96 -14.30 7.98 -13.28
N ILE A 97 -13.80 8.66 -12.23
CA ILE A 97 -13.89 8.20 -10.85
C ILE A 97 -15.35 8.13 -10.41
N GLU A 98 -16.14 9.16 -10.72
CA GLU A 98 -17.57 9.24 -10.39
C GLU A 98 -18.39 8.17 -11.11
N ARG A 99 -17.98 7.76 -12.32
CA ARG A 99 -18.66 6.67 -13.05
C ARG A 99 -18.39 5.34 -12.40
N LEU A 100 -17.13 5.07 -12.06
CA LEU A 100 -16.75 3.84 -11.36
C LEU A 100 -17.41 3.78 -9.96
N ALA A 101 -17.45 4.90 -9.24
CA ALA A 101 -18.15 5.00 -7.97
C ALA A 101 -19.65 4.68 -8.09
N ARG A 102 -20.32 5.19 -9.14
CA ARG A 102 -21.75 4.86 -9.39
C ARG A 102 -21.96 3.39 -9.69
N LEU A 103 -21.02 2.74 -10.37
CA LEU A 103 -21.06 1.29 -10.62
C LEU A 103 -20.97 0.50 -9.31
N LEU A 104 -20.11 0.92 -8.37
CA LEU A 104 -19.89 0.23 -7.10
C LEU A 104 -20.92 0.56 -6.01
N GLY A 105 -21.69 1.65 -6.18
CA GLY A 105 -22.65 2.14 -5.20
C GLY A 105 -23.64 1.11 -4.67
N PRO A 106 -24.31 0.30 -5.54
CA PRO A 106 -25.23 -0.74 -5.10
C PRO A 106 -24.59 -1.80 -4.20
N LEU A 107 -23.33 -2.17 -4.45
CA LEU A 107 -22.57 -3.13 -3.65
C LEU A 107 -22.36 -2.59 -2.23
N PHE A 108 -21.78 -1.40 -2.09
CA PHE A 108 -21.49 -0.81 -0.78
C PHE A 108 -22.73 -0.54 0.05
N ARG A 109 -23.85 -0.20 -0.60
CA ARG A 109 -25.15 -0.06 0.08
C ARG A 109 -25.61 -1.36 0.75
N ARG A 110 -25.29 -2.52 0.15
CA ARG A 110 -25.65 -3.83 0.73
C ARG A 110 -24.64 -4.31 1.76
N LEU A 111 -23.37 -4.00 1.56
CA LEU A 111 -22.30 -4.35 2.52
C LEU A 111 -22.35 -3.49 3.79
N MET A 112 -22.96 -2.29 3.74
CA MET A 112 -23.08 -1.36 4.87
C MET A 112 -24.53 -1.03 5.19
N PRO A 113 -25.33 -2.01 5.68
CA PRO A 113 -26.77 -1.81 5.92
C PRO A 113 -27.09 -0.80 7.03
N GLU A 114 -26.10 -0.47 7.88
CA GLU A 114 -26.21 0.55 8.93
C GLU A 114 -26.23 1.98 8.38
N VAL A 115 -25.76 2.17 7.11
CA VAL A 115 -25.73 3.48 6.47
C VAL A 115 -27.04 3.71 5.70
N PRO A 116 -27.82 4.76 6.04
CA PRO A 116 -29.10 5.04 5.39
C PRO A 116 -28.94 5.27 3.87
N ALA A 117 -29.95 4.82 3.12
CA ALA A 117 -29.96 5.05 1.67
C ALA A 117 -29.95 6.55 1.36
N GLY A 118 -29.05 6.97 0.46
CA GLY A 118 -28.88 8.39 0.11
C GLY A 118 -27.96 9.18 1.04
N HIS A 119 -27.44 8.57 2.11
CA HIS A 119 -26.47 9.26 2.97
C HIS A 119 -25.14 9.52 2.21
N PRO A 120 -24.53 10.71 2.35
CA PRO A 120 -23.30 11.09 1.63
C PRO A 120 -22.13 10.11 1.83
N ALA A 121 -22.06 9.43 2.99
CA ALA A 121 -21.01 8.46 3.30
C ALA A 121 -20.86 7.39 2.21
N LEU A 122 -21.97 6.83 1.68
CA LEU A 122 -21.92 5.80 0.63
C LEU A 122 -21.27 6.32 -0.65
N GLY A 123 -21.59 7.55 -1.07
CA GLY A 123 -20.96 8.18 -2.22
C GLY A 123 -19.46 8.40 -2.03
N LEU A 124 -19.06 8.86 -0.84
CA LEU A 124 -17.67 9.09 -0.51
C LEU A 124 -16.85 7.78 -0.40
N ILE A 125 -17.45 6.73 0.16
CA ILE A 125 -16.84 5.39 0.24
C ILE A 125 -16.58 4.83 -1.15
N THR A 126 -17.60 4.86 -2.02
CA THR A 126 -17.48 4.35 -3.39
C THR A 126 -16.48 5.15 -4.21
N LEU A 127 -16.43 6.47 -4.00
CA LEU A 127 -15.47 7.36 -4.65
C LEU A 127 -14.04 7.09 -4.18
N ASN A 128 -13.83 6.90 -2.88
CA ASN A 128 -12.54 6.52 -2.32
C ASN A 128 -12.05 5.17 -2.86
N PHE A 129 -12.92 4.16 -2.88
CA PHE A 129 -12.59 2.84 -3.39
C PHE A 129 -12.28 2.86 -4.90
N ALA A 130 -13.02 3.65 -5.67
CA ALA A 130 -12.75 3.85 -7.09
C ALA A 130 -11.40 4.56 -7.33
N ALA A 131 -11.07 5.55 -6.51
CA ALA A 131 -9.78 6.25 -6.57
C ALA A 131 -8.61 5.31 -6.25
N ASN A 132 -8.70 4.52 -5.18
CA ASN A 132 -7.69 3.52 -4.81
C ASN A 132 -7.49 2.48 -5.95
N GLY A 133 -8.58 1.96 -6.50
CA GLY A 133 -8.52 1.00 -7.61
C GLY A 133 -7.79 1.54 -8.85
N LEU A 134 -7.85 2.83 -9.08
CA LEU A 134 -7.13 3.51 -10.17
C LEU A 134 -5.72 3.97 -9.79
N GLY A 135 -5.25 3.69 -8.57
CA GLY A 135 -3.92 4.10 -8.09
C GLY A 135 -3.81 5.61 -7.78
N LEU A 136 -4.94 6.25 -7.42
CA LEU A 136 -5.03 7.66 -7.04
C LEU A 136 -4.87 7.85 -5.52
N ASP A 137 -3.81 7.33 -4.93
CA ASP A 137 -3.59 7.32 -3.46
C ASP A 137 -3.69 8.74 -2.86
N ASN A 138 -3.17 9.76 -3.55
CA ASN A 138 -3.22 11.15 -3.08
C ASN A 138 -4.65 11.72 -3.04
N ALA A 139 -5.51 11.35 -3.98
CA ALA A 139 -6.92 11.76 -3.98
C ALA A 139 -7.77 10.88 -3.05
N ALA A 140 -7.41 9.61 -2.90
CA ALA A 140 -8.15 8.65 -2.10
C ALA A 140 -8.14 9.03 -0.61
N THR A 141 -7.01 9.41 -0.04
CA THR A 141 -6.90 9.73 1.40
C THR A 141 -7.81 10.87 1.85
N PRO A 142 -7.84 12.07 1.21
CA PRO A 142 -8.77 13.13 1.56
C PRO A 142 -10.25 12.73 1.43
N ILE A 143 -10.60 11.95 0.39
CA ILE A 143 -11.96 11.43 0.18
C ILE A 143 -12.31 10.44 1.31
N GLY A 144 -11.40 9.54 1.66
CA GLY A 144 -11.57 8.59 2.75
C GLY A 144 -11.75 9.26 4.11
N LEU A 145 -11.04 10.34 4.39
CA LEU A 145 -11.24 11.15 5.59
C LEU A 145 -12.64 11.78 5.65
N LYS A 146 -13.15 12.28 4.52
CA LYS A 146 -14.53 12.79 4.43
C LYS A 146 -15.54 11.66 4.63
N ALA A 147 -15.30 10.48 4.05
CA ALA A 147 -16.14 9.29 4.23
C ALA A 147 -16.17 8.86 5.71
N MET A 148 -15.02 8.82 6.37
CA MET A 148 -14.93 8.45 7.78
C MET A 148 -15.67 9.45 8.69
N ARG A 149 -15.58 10.76 8.39
CA ARG A 149 -16.33 11.79 9.12
C ARG A 149 -17.84 11.63 8.93
N ALA A 150 -18.30 11.39 7.70
CA ALA A 150 -19.71 11.16 7.41
C ALA A 150 -20.23 9.86 8.09
N LEU A 151 -19.42 8.81 8.19
CA LEU A 151 -19.75 7.61 8.96
C LEU A 151 -19.79 7.90 10.47
N GLN A 152 -18.94 8.79 10.97
CA GLN A 152 -18.92 9.17 12.38
C GLN A 152 -20.18 9.91 12.82
N GLU A 153 -20.83 10.69 11.93
CA GLU A 153 -22.12 11.32 12.20
C GLU A 153 -23.22 10.30 12.49
N LEU A 154 -23.13 9.10 11.90
CA LEU A 154 -24.06 7.98 12.11
C LEU A 154 -23.68 7.09 13.29
N ASN A 155 -22.51 7.29 13.89
CA ASN A 155 -21.98 6.39 14.91
C ASN A 155 -22.58 6.70 16.29
N PRO A 156 -23.39 5.79 16.88
CA PRO A 156 -24.01 6.01 18.19
C PRO A 156 -23.00 6.00 19.35
N LEU A 157 -21.79 5.43 19.13
CA LEU A 157 -20.74 5.31 20.13
C LEU A 157 -19.46 5.98 19.62
N PRO A 158 -19.30 7.30 19.77
CA PRO A 158 -18.25 8.07 19.10
C PRO A 158 -16.81 7.59 19.34
N ALA A 159 -16.54 6.95 20.49
CA ALA A 159 -15.22 6.42 20.82
C ALA A 159 -14.96 4.97 20.33
N VAL A 160 -15.99 4.30 19.77
CA VAL A 160 -15.91 2.90 19.34
C VAL A 160 -16.20 2.81 17.85
N ALA A 161 -15.38 2.10 17.09
CA ALA A 161 -15.60 1.93 15.66
C ALA A 161 -16.91 1.23 15.35
N SER A 162 -17.75 1.80 14.45
CA SER A 162 -18.96 1.15 13.92
C SER A 162 -18.60 0.06 12.92
N ASN A 163 -19.55 -0.83 12.60
CA ASN A 163 -19.29 -1.89 11.62
C ASN A 163 -18.99 -1.33 10.23
N ALA A 164 -19.67 -0.29 9.79
CA ALA A 164 -19.42 0.36 8.52
C ALA A 164 -18.02 1.00 8.47
N GLN A 165 -17.56 1.63 9.56
CA GLN A 165 -16.22 2.20 9.65
C GLN A 165 -15.13 1.11 9.62
N ILE A 166 -15.36 -0.03 10.28
CA ILE A 166 -14.43 -1.16 10.26
C ILE A 166 -14.34 -1.76 8.86
N LEU A 167 -15.46 -2.03 8.20
CA LEU A 167 -15.47 -2.56 6.83
C LEU A 167 -14.76 -1.60 5.87
N PHE A 168 -15.07 -0.32 5.95
CA PHE A 168 -14.44 0.72 5.12
C PHE A 168 -12.92 0.74 5.33
N LEU A 169 -12.46 0.68 6.57
CA LEU A 169 -11.05 0.65 6.91
C LEU A 169 -10.36 -0.61 6.37
N VAL A 170 -10.91 -1.80 6.60
CA VAL A 170 -10.29 -3.07 6.16
C VAL A 170 -10.19 -3.15 4.64
N LEU A 171 -11.20 -2.65 3.92
CA LEU A 171 -11.14 -2.57 2.45
C LEU A 171 -10.11 -1.56 1.94
N ASN A 172 -9.79 -0.51 2.71
CA ASN A 172 -8.69 0.39 2.38
C ASN A 172 -7.32 -0.23 2.68
N THR A 173 -7.17 -0.97 3.77
CA THR A 173 -5.89 -1.63 4.11
C THR A 173 -5.57 -2.80 3.19
N SER A 174 -6.58 -3.56 2.76
CA SER A 174 -6.40 -4.65 1.79
C SER A 174 -6.22 -4.16 0.35
N SER A 175 -6.54 -2.92 0.09
CA SER A 175 -6.42 -2.14 -1.16
C SER A 175 -6.40 -2.94 -2.45
N LEU A 176 -7.56 -3.11 -3.10
CA LEU A 176 -7.60 -3.72 -4.44
C LEU A 176 -6.90 -2.79 -5.45
N THR A 177 -5.61 -2.99 -5.65
CA THR A 177 -4.79 -2.21 -6.58
C THR A 177 -4.87 -2.82 -7.98
N LEU A 178 -5.68 -2.22 -8.86
CA LEU A 178 -5.77 -2.65 -10.25
C LEU A 178 -4.57 -2.17 -11.07
N LEU A 179 -3.93 -1.09 -10.63
CA LEU A 179 -2.83 -0.43 -11.32
C LEU A 179 -1.68 -0.14 -10.36
N PRO A 180 -0.72 -1.05 -10.21
CA PRO A 180 0.41 -0.88 -9.30
C PRO A 180 1.51 0.02 -9.92
N VAL A 181 1.13 1.22 -10.38
CA VAL A 181 2.04 2.12 -11.11
C VAL A 181 3.25 2.51 -10.27
N SER A 182 3.05 2.75 -8.98
CA SER A 182 4.15 3.05 -8.06
C SER A 182 5.22 1.95 -8.02
N ILE A 183 4.81 0.68 -8.11
CA ILE A 183 5.74 -0.45 -8.14
C ILE A 183 6.50 -0.48 -9.47
N PHE A 184 5.80 -0.27 -10.60
CA PHE A 184 6.45 -0.18 -11.90
C PHE A 184 7.49 0.95 -11.93
N MET A 185 7.17 2.11 -11.33
CA MET A 185 8.09 3.23 -11.22
C MET A 185 9.36 2.88 -10.44
N TYR A 186 9.25 2.17 -9.30
CA TYR A 186 10.41 1.73 -8.53
C TYR A 186 11.26 0.74 -9.32
N ARG A 187 10.64 -0.18 -10.06
CA ARG A 187 11.35 -1.15 -10.91
C ARG A 187 12.06 -0.45 -12.08
N VAL A 188 11.41 0.48 -12.79
CA VAL A 188 12.05 1.32 -13.82
C VAL A 188 13.27 2.03 -13.25
N GLN A 189 13.11 2.65 -12.09
CA GLN A 189 14.15 3.40 -11.42
C GLN A 189 15.37 2.54 -11.05
N GLN A 190 15.14 1.28 -10.67
CA GLN A 190 16.21 0.33 -10.36
C GLN A 190 16.77 -0.38 -11.60
N GLY A 191 16.33 0.02 -12.81
CA GLY A 191 16.84 -0.49 -14.07
C GLY A 191 16.29 -1.85 -14.48
N ALA A 192 15.04 -2.16 -14.12
CA ALA A 192 14.39 -3.38 -14.58
C ALA A 192 14.22 -3.38 -16.10
N ASP A 193 14.58 -4.49 -16.75
CA ASP A 193 14.36 -4.67 -18.19
C ASP A 193 12.87 -4.68 -18.54
N ASP A 194 12.03 -5.26 -17.65
CA ASP A 194 10.58 -5.30 -17.76
C ASP A 194 9.93 -4.88 -16.43
N PRO A 195 9.59 -3.60 -16.27
CA PRO A 195 8.97 -3.09 -15.06
C PRO A 195 7.59 -3.68 -14.77
N THR A 196 6.85 -4.10 -15.79
CA THR A 196 5.47 -4.57 -15.67
C THR A 196 5.36 -6.08 -15.41
N LEU A 197 6.47 -6.79 -15.37
CA LEU A 197 6.57 -8.24 -15.12
C LEU A 197 5.75 -8.70 -13.90
N VAL A 198 5.71 -7.89 -12.85
CA VAL A 198 4.99 -8.17 -11.58
C VAL A 198 3.50 -7.80 -11.62
N PHE A 199 2.94 -7.42 -12.76
CA PHE A 199 1.55 -6.95 -12.88
C PHE A 199 0.54 -7.99 -12.42
N LEU A 200 0.56 -9.18 -13.02
CA LEU A 200 -0.34 -10.27 -12.66
C LEU A 200 -0.11 -10.80 -11.25
N PRO A 201 1.13 -11.04 -10.80
CA PRO A 201 1.41 -11.39 -9.41
C PRO A 201 0.79 -10.40 -8.41
N ILE A 202 0.94 -9.09 -8.62
CA ILE A 202 0.33 -8.08 -7.75
C ILE A 202 -1.19 -8.15 -7.81
N LEU A 203 -1.78 -8.24 -9.01
CA LEU A 203 -3.23 -8.29 -9.18
C LEU A 203 -3.84 -9.50 -8.45
N LEU A 204 -3.20 -10.66 -8.53
CA LEU A 204 -3.63 -11.88 -7.82
C LEU A 204 -3.46 -11.74 -6.31
N ALA A 205 -2.33 -11.22 -5.85
CA ALA A 205 -2.04 -11.07 -4.43
C ALA A 205 -2.97 -10.03 -3.75
N THR A 206 -3.20 -8.86 -4.40
CA THR A 206 -4.13 -7.85 -3.86
C THR A 206 -5.58 -8.33 -3.88
N SER A 207 -5.97 -9.15 -4.88
CA SER A 207 -7.29 -9.78 -4.92
C SER A 207 -7.46 -10.76 -3.75
N ALA A 208 -6.45 -11.55 -3.44
CA ALA A 208 -6.45 -12.47 -2.30
C ALA A 208 -6.54 -11.71 -0.97
N SER A 209 -5.76 -10.64 -0.80
CA SER A 209 -5.82 -9.76 0.37
C SER A 209 -7.21 -9.15 0.57
N SER A 210 -7.76 -8.53 -0.48
CA SER A 210 -9.07 -7.87 -0.44
C SER A 210 -10.20 -8.87 -0.16
N LEU A 211 -10.13 -10.06 -0.75
CA LEU A 211 -11.11 -11.12 -0.50
C LEU A 211 -11.00 -11.62 0.95
N ALA A 212 -9.80 -11.86 1.46
CA ALA A 212 -9.57 -12.27 2.84
C ALA A 212 -10.05 -11.22 3.84
N GLY A 213 -9.78 -9.94 3.60
CA GLY A 213 -10.27 -8.83 4.42
C GLY A 213 -11.79 -8.74 4.43
N LEU A 214 -12.42 -8.81 3.24
CA LEU A 214 -13.88 -8.81 3.12
C LEU A 214 -14.50 -10.01 3.85
N LEU A 215 -13.96 -11.22 3.66
CA LEU A 215 -14.45 -12.43 4.32
C LEU A 215 -14.27 -12.38 5.83
N ALA A 216 -13.12 -11.89 6.33
CA ALA A 216 -12.88 -11.73 7.76
C ALA A 216 -13.91 -10.80 8.40
N VAL A 217 -14.15 -9.64 7.80
CA VAL A 217 -15.17 -8.70 8.29
C VAL A 217 -16.58 -9.30 8.17
N ALA A 218 -16.88 -9.94 7.04
CA ALA A 218 -18.19 -10.55 6.82
C ALA A 218 -18.51 -11.64 7.84
N LEU A 219 -17.54 -12.46 8.21
CA LEU A 219 -17.68 -13.49 9.25
C LEU A 219 -17.96 -12.87 10.63
N VAL A 220 -17.17 -11.88 11.03
CA VAL A 220 -17.31 -11.25 12.34
C VAL A 220 -18.58 -10.42 12.44
N GLN A 221 -18.93 -9.67 11.39
CA GLN A 221 -20.12 -8.81 11.35
C GLN A 221 -21.37 -9.53 10.87
N ARG A 222 -21.26 -10.82 10.45
CA ARG A 222 -22.34 -11.63 9.90
C ARG A 222 -23.04 -10.96 8.70
N LEU A 223 -22.24 -10.39 7.79
CA LEU A 223 -22.75 -9.75 6.58
C LEU A 223 -23.42 -10.79 5.67
N ARG A 224 -24.53 -10.39 5.03
CA ARG A 224 -25.27 -11.26 4.09
C ARG A 224 -24.59 -11.25 2.72
N LEU A 225 -23.51 -12.01 2.55
CA LEU A 225 -22.83 -12.14 1.25
C LEU A 225 -23.69 -12.86 0.20
N TRP A 226 -24.73 -13.58 0.62
CA TRP A 226 -25.71 -14.24 -0.27
C TRP A 226 -26.80 -13.30 -0.79
N ASP A 227 -26.75 -11.99 -0.47
CA ASP A 227 -27.66 -11.01 -1.07
C ASP A 227 -27.47 -10.99 -2.60
N PRO A 228 -28.59 -11.02 -3.40
CA PRO A 228 -28.49 -11.07 -4.87
C PRO A 228 -27.66 -9.95 -5.48
N VAL A 229 -27.69 -8.76 -4.88
CA VAL A 229 -26.87 -7.63 -5.36
C VAL A 229 -25.39 -7.89 -5.07
N VAL A 230 -25.05 -8.36 -3.87
CA VAL A 230 -23.66 -8.69 -3.52
C VAL A 230 -23.13 -9.81 -4.43
N LEU A 231 -23.94 -10.86 -4.63
CA LEU A 231 -23.58 -11.96 -5.54
C LEU A 231 -23.41 -11.50 -6.98
N ALA A 232 -24.20 -10.52 -7.44
CA ALA A 232 -24.06 -9.97 -8.80
C ALA A 232 -22.69 -9.28 -9.04
N TYR A 233 -21.96 -8.91 -7.98
CA TYR A 233 -20.61 -8.40 -8.07
C TYR A 233 -19.55 -9.47 -7.76
N LEU A 234 -19.74 -10.22 -6.66
CA LEU A 234 -18.76 -11.19 -6.20
C LEU A 234 -18.67 -12.41 -7.11
N LEU A 235 -19.80 -12.93 -7.60
CA LEU A 235 -19.83 -14.15 -8.40
C LEU A 235 -19.19 -13.96 -9.78
N PRO A 236 -19.52 -12.92 -10.57
CA PRO A 236 -18.79 -12.64 -11.80
C PRO A 236 -17.31 -12.38 -11.57
N GLY A 237 -16.95 -11.62 -10.52
CA GLY A 237 -15.56 -11.38 -10.13
C GLY A 237 -14.83 -12.68 -9.80
N ALA A 238 -15.43 -13.56 -9.00
CA ALA A 238 -14.86 -14.86 -8.65
C ALA A 238 -14.74 -15.80 -9.87
N LEU A 239 -15.76 -15.81 -10.76
CA LEU A 239 -15.72 -16.60 -11.98
C LEU A 239 -14.68 -16.10 -12.97
N LEU A 240 -14.55 -14.78 -13.11
CA LEU A 240 -13.50 -14.16 -13.94
C LEU A 240 -12.13 -14.47 -13.38
N LEU A 241 -11.92 -14.28 -12.08
CA LEU A 241 -10.64 -14.57 -11.42
C LEU A 241 -10.32 -16.08 -11.48
N GLY A 242 -11.28 -16.93 -11.14
CA GLY A 242 -11.10 -18.38 -11.16
C GLY A 242 -10.89 -18.93 -12.57
N GLY A 243 -11.65 -18.45 -13.55
CA GLY A 243 -11.46 -18.80 -14.96
C GLY A 243 -10.12 -18.31 -15.51
N PHE A 244 -9.71 -17.10 -15.10
CA PHE A 244 -8.40 -16.56 -15.45
C PHE A 244 -7.27 -17.38 -14.82
N MET A 245 -7.36 -17.71 -13.52
CA MET A 245 -6.40 -18.60 -12.87
C MET A 245 -6.34 -19.98 -13.51
N ALA A 246 -7.49 -20.56 -13.90
CA ALA A 246 -7.52 -21.84 -14.62
C ALA A 246 -6.83 -21.76 -16.00
N LEU A 247 -7.00 -20.64 -16.70
CA LEU A 247 -6.28 -20.37 -17.94
C LEU A 247 -4.76 -20.29 -17.72
N LEU A 248 -4.35 -19.58 -16.67
CA LEU A 248 -2.95 -19.41 -16.30
C LEU A 248 -2.30 -20.74 -15.86
N ALA A 249 -3.05 -21.62 -15.21
CA ALA A 249 -2.54 -22.89 -14.66
C ALA A 249 -1.98 -23.84 -15.74
N GLY A 250 -2.39 -23.66 -16.99
CA GLY A 250 -1.87 -24.44 -18.13
C GLY A 250 -0.61 -23.86 -18.77
N LEU A 251 -0.11 -22.71 -18.31
CA LEU A 251 1.00 -22.02 -18.95
C LEU A 251 2.33 -22.31 -18.25
N SER A 252 3.42 -22.31 -19.01
CA SER A 252 4.77 -22.35 -18.46
C SER A 252 5.14 -21.04 -17.76
N ALA A 253 6.13 -21.06 -16.83
CA ALA A 253 6.60 -19.85 -16.15
C ALA A 253 7.03 -18.74 -17.12
N THR A 254 7.68 -19.10 -18.24
CA THR A 254 8.07 -18.14 -19.28
C THR A 254 6.87 -17.53 -20.00
N ALA A 255 5.81 -18.30 -20.27
CA ALA A 255 4.57 -17.81 -20.85
C ALA A 255 3.79 -16.93 -19.86
N LEU A 256 3.78 -17.27 -18.57
CA LEU A 256 3.18 -16.47 -17.50
C LEU A 256 3.87 -15.12 -17.37
N ALA A 257 5.20 -15.10 -17.36
CA ALA A 257 5.98 -13.87 -17.32
C ALA A 257 5.69 -12.98 -18.53
N ALA A 258 5.74 -13.54 -19.74
CA ALA A 258 5.44 -12.81 -20.97
C ALA A 258 4.00 -12.27 -21.01
N LEU A 259 3.02 -13.05 -20.52
CA LEU A 259 1.63 -12.61 -20.44
C LEU A 259 1.45 -11.50 -19.40
N SER A 260 2.10 -11.59 -18.25
CA SER A 260 2.08 -10.55 -17.21
C SER A 260 2.61 -9.22 -17.76
N SER A 261 3.75 -9.26 -18.44
CA SER A 261 4.35 -8.12 -19.12
C SER A 261 3.42 -7.52 -20.18
N LEU A 262 2.92 -8.34 -21.09
CA LEU A 262 2.00 -7.88 -22.14
C LEU A 262 0.76 -7.21 -21.56
N LEU A 263 0.10 -7.87 -20.60
CA LEU A 263 -1.11 -7.32 -19.97
C LEU A 263 -0.82 -6.07 -19.14
N GLY A 264 0.31 -6.02 -18.44
CA GLY A 264 0.74 -4.85 -17.68
C GLY A 264 0.95 -3.64 -18.60
N ASN A 265 1.73 -3.82 -19.67
CA ASN A 265 2.01 -2.76 -20.65
C ASN A 265 0.75 -2.32 -21.38
N LEU A 266 -0.08 -3.28 -21.84
CA LEU A 266 -1.33 -2.99 -22.53
C LEU A 266 -2.32 -2.24 -21.62
N THR A 267 -2.43 -2.64 -20.36
CA THR A 267 -3.29 -1.97 -19.37
C THR A 267 -2.81 -0.57 -19.11
N LEU A 268 -1.51 -0.39 -18.85
CA LEU A 268 -0.93 0.92 -18.57
C LEU A 268 -1.13 1.89 -19.76
N PHE A 269 -0.72 1.48 -20.96
CA PHE A 269 -0.84 2.33 -22.15
C PHE A 269 -2.30 2.50 -22.58
N GLY A 270 -3.12 1.45 -22.51
CA GLY A 270 -4.54 1.49 -22.84
C GLY A 270 -5.31 2.47 -21.94
N LEU A 271 -4.95 2.54 -20.66
CA LEU A 271 -5.53 3.52 -19.73
C LEU A 271 -5.11 4.95 -20.04
N ILE A 272 -3.85 5.19 -20.37
CA ILE A 272 -3.39 6.51 -20.83
C ILE A 272 -4.24 6.97 -22.02
N ILE A 273 -4.39 6.11 -23.02
CA ILE A 273 -5.22 6.42 -24.20
C ILE A 273 -6.69 6.62 -23.81
N ALA A 274 -7.23 5.78 -22.92
CA ALA A 274 -8.60 5.94 -22.44
C ALA A 274 -8.81 7.27 -21.72
N PHE A 275 -7.87 7.70 -20.88
CA PHE A 275 -7.93 8.99 -20.18
C PHE A 275 -7.92 10.16 -21.16
N LEU A 276 -7.05 10.12 -22.18
CA LEU A 276 -6.96 11.15 -23.21
C LEU A 276 -8.24 11.19 -24.06
N VAL A 277 -8.72 10.05 -24.55
CA VAL A 277 -9.91 9.96 -25.38
C VAL A 277 -11.16 10.40 -24.61
N VAL A 278 -11.38 9.88 -23.39
CA VAL A 278 -12.53 10.27 -22.58
C VAL A 278 -12.44 11.74 -22.17
N GLY A 279 -11.25 12.23 -21.83
CA GLY A 279 -11.00 13.63 -21.55
C GLY A 279 -11.39 14.52 -22.74
N ALA A 280 -10.93 14.20 -23.94
CA ALA A 280 -11.28 14.93 -25.17
C ALA A 280 -12.79 14.88 -25.47
N LEU A 281 -13.42 13.71 -25.38
CA LEU A 281 -14.86 13.55 -25.56
C LEU A 281 -15.69 14.34 -24.54
N ARG A 282 -15.16 14.54 -23.35
CA ARG A 282 -15.77 15.34 -22.28
C ARG A 282 -15.40 16.82 -22.34
N LYS A 283 -14.69 17.24 -23.39
CA LYS A 283 -14.24 18.63 -23.59
C LYS A 283 -13.36 19.14 -22.45
N VAL A 284 -12.61 18.24 -21.81
CA VAL A 284 -11.57 18.63 -20.85
C VAL A 284 -10.40 19.21 -21.66
N ALA A 285 -9.84 20.32 -21.21
CA ALA A 285 -8.57 20.83 -21.72
C ALA A 285 -7.45 19.88 -21.25
N VAL A 286 -7.19 18.82 -22.06
CA VAL A 286 -6.37 17.67 -21.62
C VAL A 286 -4.94 18.05 -21.33
N TYR A 287 -4.35 18.97 -22.10
CA TYR A 287 -2.98 19.42 -21.88
C TYR A 287 -2.86 20.22 -20.58
N GLU A 288 -3.76 21.15 -20.35
CA GLU A 288 -3.81 21.97 -19.13
C GLU A 288 -4.09 21.12 -17.89
N ALA A 289 -4.98 20.15 -18.01
CA ALA A 289 -5.25 19.20 -16.94
C ALA A 289 -4.03 18.35 -16.62
N PHE A 290 -3.32 17.87 -17.65
CA PHE A 290 -2.06 17.16 -17.48
C PHE A 290 -1.02 18.00 -16.74
N VAL A 291 -0.80 19.25 -17.17
CA VAL A 291 0.19 20.15 -16.54
C VAL A 291 -0.18 20.45 -15.08
N GLU A 292 -1.48 20.59 -14.78
CA GLU A 292 -1.95 20.78 -13.40
C GLU A 292 -1.61 19.58 -12.51
N GLY A 293 -1.93 18.35 -12.95
CA GLY A 293 -1.59 17.13 -12.22
C GLY A 293 -0.07 16.88 -12.15
N ALA A 294 0.66 17.25 -13.19
CA ALA A 294 2.11 17.16 -13.23
C ALA A 294 2.78 18.03 -12.14
N ARG A 295 2.27 19.24 -11.89
CA ARG A 295 2.75 20.09 -10.78
C ARG A 295 2.52 19.44 -9.42
N GLU A 296 1.36 18.85 -9.21
CA GLU A 296 1.04 18.11 -7.99
C GLU A 296 2.01 16.93 -7.81
N GLY A 297 2.33 16.19 -8.89
CA GLY A 297 3.31 15.09 -8.89
C GLY A 297 4.70 15.51 -8.43
N PHE A 298 5.13 16.69 -8.83
CA PHE A 298 6.41 17.26 -8.39
C PHE A 298 6.41 17.54 -6.88
N ASP A 299 5.34 18.14 -6.35
CA ASP A 299 5.23 18.43 -4.91
C ASP A 299 5.19 17.15 -4.06
N VAL A 300 4.48 16.12 -4.53
CA VAL A 300 4.45 14.80 -3.89
C VAL A 300 5.86 14.20 -3.86
N ALA A 301 6.56 14.16 -4.99
CA ALA A 301 7.92 13.65 -5.06
C ALA A 301 8.83 14.37 -4.06
N ARG A 302 8.83 15.69 -4.05
CA ARG A 302 9.62 16.48 -3.11
C ARG A 302 9.36 16.11 -1.65
N SER A 303 8.12 15.84 -1.29
CA SER A 303 7.74 15.48 0.08
C SER A 303 8.25 14.11 0.53
N LEU A 304 8.58 13.22 -0.41
CA LEU A 304 9.04 11.85 -0.11
C LEU A 304 10.54 11.79 0.25
N LEU A 305 11.36 12.75 -0.22
CA LEU A 305 12.82 12.70 -0.07
C LEU A 305 13.30 12.55 1.38
N PRO A 306 12.81 13.36 2.37
CA PRO A 306 13.26 13.21 3.75
C PRO A 306 12.97 11.82 4.33
N TYR A 307 11.82 11.24 4.00
CA TYR A 307 11.43 9.90 4.47
C TYR A 307 12.30 8.81 3.83
N LEU A 308 12.64 8.96 2.53
CA LEU A 308 13.54 8.02 1.86
C LEU A 308 14.94 8.07 2.48
N ILE A 309 15.52 9.26 2.68
CA ILE A 309 16.83 9.39 3.32
C ILE A 309 16.80 8.74 4.71
N ALA A 310 15.84 9.10 5.56
CA ALA A 310 15.76 8.58 6.91
C ALA A 310 15.70 7.04 6.93
N MET A 311 14.84 6.45 6.11
CA MET A 311 14.62 5.00 6.14
C MET A 311 15.73 4.23 5.44
N LEU A 312 16.21 4.67 4.27
CA LEU A 312 17.31 4.01 3.56
C LEU A 312 18.60 4.03 4.41
N CYS A 313 18.92 5.15 5.07
CA CYS A 313 20.07 5.21 5.97
C CYS A 313 19.94 4.23 7.15
N ALA A 314 18.77 4.14 7.78
CA ALA A 314 18.55 3.22 8.89
C ALA A 314 18.69 1.74 8.46
N ILE A 315 18.12 1.39 7.30
CA ILE A 315 18.20 0.05 6.72
C ILE A 315 19.62 -0.29 6.28
N GLY A 316 20.29 0.66 5.61
CA GLY A 316 21.68 0.50 5.17
C GLY A 316 22.63 0.21 6.35
N VAL A 317 22.48 0.96 7.44
CA VAL A 317 23.26 0.73 8.68
C VAL A 317 22.92 -0.64 9.29
N LEU A 318 21.64 -1.03 9.34
CA LEU A 318 21.20 -2.33 9.83
C LEU A 318 21.82 -3.49 9.02
N ARG A 319 21.89 -3.34 7.69
CA ARG A 319 22.54 -4.34 6.82
C ARG A 319 24.06 -4.32 6.99
N ALA A 320 24.71 -3.15 6.94
CA ALA A 320 26.17 -3.03 7.06
C ALA A 320 26.71 -3.57 8.40
N SER A 321 25.89 -3.50 9.48
CA SER A 321 26.21 -4.14 10.76
C SER A 321 26.20 -5.67 10.73
N GLY A 322 25.55 -6.28 9.73
CA GLY A 322 25.30 -7.73 9.64
C GLY A 322 24.06 -8.20 10.42
N ALA A 323 23.37 -7.31 11.15
CA ALA A 323 22.22 -7.69 11.98
C ALA A 323 21.05 -8.18 11.13
N LEU A 324 20.77 -7.54 9.99
CA LEU A 324 19.71 -7.96 9.08
C LEU A 324 20.00 -9.35 8.52
N ASP A 325 21.20 -9.57 8.02
CA ASP A 325 21.60 -10.85 7.44
C ASP A 325 21.59 -11.98 8.47
N PHE A 326 22.02 -11.69 9.70
CA PHE A 326 21.93 -12.66 10.81
C PHE A 326 20.48 -13.06 11.11
N GLY A 327 19.55 -12.10 11.15
CA GLY A 327 18.12 -12.35 11.33
C GLY A 327 17.54 -13.19 10.19
N LEU A 328 17.87 -12.85 8.93
CA LEU A 328 17.42 -13.59 7.76
C LEU A 328 17.99 -15.00 7.70
N GLN A 329 19.27 -15.20 8.09
CA GLN A 329 19.86 -16.53 8.20
C GLN A 329 19.13 -17.42 9.21
N GLY A 330 18.73 -16.87 10.36
CA GLY A 330 17.92 -17.58 11.33
C GLY A 330 16.56 -18.03 10.77
N ILE A 331 15.88 -17.13 10.05
CA ILE A 331 14.61 -17.47 9.37
C ILE A 331 14.86 -18.52 8.26
N ARG A 332 15.92 -18.34 7.47
CA ARG A 332 16.28 -19.28 6.40
C ARG A 332 16.51 -20.68 6.95
N TRP A 333 17.28 -20.80 8.03
CA TRP A 333 17.50 -22.09 8.71
C TRP A 333 16.17 -22.74 9.15
N LEU A 334 15.25 -21.94 9.71
CA LEU A 334 13.94 -22.45 10.13
C LEU A 334 13.10 -22.95 8.94
N VAL A 335 13.12 -22.23 7.82
CA VAL A 335 12.41 -22.60 6.58
C VAL A 335 13.00 -23.86 5.97
N GLU A 336 14.34 -24.01 5.98
CA GLU A 336 15.05 -25.20 5.51
C GLU A 336 14.71 -26.43 6.37
N VAL A 337 14.65 -26.28 7.69
CA VAL A 337 14.23 -27.36 8.61
C VAL A 337 12.80 -27.84 8.29
N LEU A 338 11.93 -26.94 7.82
CA LEU A 338 10.57 -27.28 7.38
C LEU A 338 10.53 -27.89 5.96
N GLY A 339 11.69 -27.98 5.27
CA GLY A 339 11.78 -28.51 3.91
C GLY A 339 11.22 -27.58 2.82
N TRP A 340 11.10 -26.27 3.10
CA TRP A 340 10.58 -25.29 2.16
C TRP A 340 11.71 -24.56 1.43
N ASP A 341 11.41 -24.02 0.25
CA ASP A 341 12.32 -23.16 -0.52
C ASP A 341 12.55 -21.83 0.19
N THR A 342 13.79 -21.38 0.24
CA THR A 342 14.22 -20.20 1.01
C THR A 342 14.39 -18.94 0.18
N ARG A 343 14.20 -18.99 -1.14
CA ARG A 343 14.43 -17.84 -2.06
C ARG A 343 13.60 -16.59 -1.72
N PHE A 344 12.45 -16.76 -1.05
CA PHE A 344 11.60 -15.64 -0.64
C PHE A 344 12.09 -14.91 0.62
N VAL A 345 13.01 -15.51 1.39
CA VAL A 345 13.39 -15.02 2.73
C VAL A 345 13.95 -13.59 2.66
N ASP A 346 14.73 -13.28 1.64
CA ASP A 346 15.30 -11.92 1.47
C ASP A 346 14.26 -10.84 1.13
N ALA A 347 13.03 -11.23 0.77
CA ALA A 347 11.90 -10.32 0.60
C ALA A 347 11.13 -10.03 1.91
N LEU A 348 11.32 -10.86 2.95
CA LEU A 348 10.59 -10.74 4.23
C LEU A 348 10.76 -9.39 4.93
N PRO A 349 11.89 -8.69 4.87
CA PRO A 349 11.99 -7.35 5.46
C PRO A 349 10.90 -6.40 4.94
N THR A 350 10.64 -6.40 3.62
CA THR A 350 9.54 -5.63 3.03
C THR A 350 8.18 -6.07 3.59
N ALA A 351 7.93 -7.36 3.68
CA ALA A 351 6.66 -7.93 4.15
C ALA A 351 6.38 -7.61 5.62
N LEU A 352 7.39 -7.76 6.49
CA LEU A 352 7.25 -7.55 7.93
C LEU A 352 7.04 -6.08 8.29
N VAL A 353 7.65 -5.18 7.54
CA VAL A 353 7.56 -3.73 7.80
C VAL A 353 6.31 -3.10 7.16
N LYS A 354 5.75 -3.69 6.12
CA LYS A 354 4.61 -3.15 5.35
C LYS A 354 3.39 -2.76 6.20
N PRO A 355 2.90 -3.57 7.16
CA PRO A 355 1.76 -3.18 8.00
C PRO A 355 2.03 -1.93 8.86
N PHE A 356 3.29 -1.67 9.21
CA PHE A 356 3.70 -0.60 10.12
C PHE A 356 4.00 0.71 9.39
N SER A 357 4.74 0.63 8.27
CA SER A 357 5.23 1.81 7.56
C SER A 357 5.38 1.56 6.07
N GLY A 358 4.58 2.25 5.26
CA GLY A 358 4.67 2.19 3.80
C GLY A 358 5.98 2.79 3.26
N SER A 359 6.53 3.83 3.89
CA SER A 359 7.83 4.40 3.52
C SER A 359 8.99 3.47 3.85
N ALA A 360 8.96 2.81 5.02
CA ALA A 360 9.96 1.83 5.40
C ALA A 360 9.92 0.58 4.50
N ALA A 361 8.74 0.04 4.23
CA ALA A 361 8.58 -1.10 3.32
C ALA A 361 9.06 -0.78 1.90
N ARG A 362 8.83 0.46 1.42
CA ARG A 362 9.33 0.96 0.14
C ARG A 362 10.86 1.02 0.12
N ALA A 363 11.48 1.50 1.20
CA ALA A 363 12.93 1.53 1.33
C ALA A 363 13.51 0.11 1.37
N MET A 364 12.87 -0.83 2.08
CA MET A 364 13.25 -2.25 2.08
C MET A 364 13.16 -2.86 0.67
N LEU A 365 12.09 -2.57 -0.08
CA LEU A 365 11.95 -2.99 -1.48
C LEU A 365 13.12 -2.49 -2.36
N ILE A 366 13.41 -1.19 -2.27
CA ILE A 366 14.51 -0.57 -3.05
C ILE A 366 15.85 -1.22 -2.67
N GLU A 367 16.08 -1.42 -1.40
CA GLU A 367 17.28 -2.05 -0.87
C GLU A 367 17.41 -3.51 -1.35
N THR A 368 16.30 -4.28 -1.31
CA THR A 368 16.29 -5.66 -1.84
C THR A 368 16.62 -5.69 -3.34
N MET A 369 16.07 -4.76 -4.14
CA MET A 369 16.38 -4.64 -5.57
C MET A 369 17.86 -4.30 -5.80
N GLN A 370 18.46 -3.47 -4.95
CA GLN A 370 19.86 -3.07 -5.06
C GLN A 370 20.83 -4.17 -4.66
N SER A 371 20.52 -4.86 -3.56
CA SER A 371 21.42 -5.87 -2.99
C SER A 371 21.34 -7.22 -3.71
N GLN A 372 20.15 -7.62 -4.18
CA GLN A 372 19.89 -8.89 -4.81
C GLN A 372 19.75 -8.83 -6.34
N GLY A 373 19.61 -7.60 -6.88
CA GLY A 373 19.26 -7.36 -8.27
C GLY A 373 17.75 -7.17 -8.47
N VAL A 374 17.38 -6.25 -9.38
CA VAL A 374 15.98 -5.82 -9.60
C VAL A 374 15.06 -6.93 -10.09
N ASP A 375 15.61 -7.88 -10.86
CA ASP A 375 14.87 -9.02 -11.42
C ASP A 375 15.14 -10.34 -10.67
N SER A 376 15.82 -10.27 -9.51
CA SER A 376 15.98 -11.43 -8.63
C SER A 376 14.63 -11.91 -8.09
N PHE A 377 14.53 -13.20 -7.76
CA PHE A 377 13.30 -13.77 -7.20
C PHE A 377 12.85 -13.02 -5.93
N ALA A 378 13.78 -12.69 -5.04
CA ALA A 378 13.49 -11.93 -3.83
C ALA A 378 12.95 -10.52 -4.14
N ALA A 379 13.52 -9.80 -5.13
CA ALA A 379 13.05 -8.49 -5.54
C ALA A 379 11.65 -8.55 -6.18
N LEU A 380 11.35 -9.59 -6.97
CA LEU A 380 10.01 -9.82 -7.54
C LEU A 380 8.97 -10.10 -6.46
N VAL A 381 9.32 -10.92 -5.45
CA VAL A 381 8.46 -11.16 -4.28
C VAL A 381 8.26 -9.88 -3.48
N ALA A 382 9.32 -9.13 -3.18
CA ALA A 382 9.22 -7.87 -2.43
C ALA A 382 8.36 -6.82 -3.17
N ALA A 383 8.49 -6.72 -4.50
CA ALA A 383 7.67 -5.85 -5.33
C ALA A 383 6.19 -6.28 -5.31
N THR A 384 5.93 -7.58 -5.38
CA THR A 384 4.56 -8.12 -5.33
C THR A 384 3.94 -7.90 -3.96
N VAL A 385 4.66 -8.12 -2.87
CA VAL A 385 4.23 -7.82 -1.50
C VAL A 385 3.91 -6.34 -1.34
N GLN A 386 4.82 -5.45 -1.80
CA GLN A 386 4.61 -4.00 -1.69
C GLN A 386 3.35 -3.53 -2.41
N GLY A 387 2.99 -4.15 -3.52
CA GLY A 387 1.79 -3.84 -4.30
C GLY A 387 0.52 -4.56 -3.84
N SER A 388 0.59 -5.54 -2.92
CA SER A 388 -0.53 -6.39 -2.56
C SER A 388 -1.44 -5.84 -1.45
N THR A 389 -0.94 -4.94 -0.60
CA THR A 389 -1.65 -4.36 0.55
C THR A 389 -1.25 -2.91 0.77
N GLU A 390 -2.04 -2.17 1.58
CA GLU A 390 -1.66 -0.88 2.12
C GLU A 390 -1.07 -1.00 3.53
N THR A 391 -0.68 0.14 4.12
CA THR A 391 -0.05 0.19 5.45
C THR A 391 -1.13 0.20 6.52
N THR A 392 -1.42 -0.94 7.11
CA THR A 392 -2.56 -1.15 8.03
C THR A 392 -2.57 -0.18 9.20
N PHE A 393 -1.48 -0.05 9.96
CA PHE A 393 -1.46 0.84 11.14
C PHE A 393 -1.51 2.32 10.78
N TYR A 394 -0.95 2.72 9.62
CA TYR A 394 -1.09 4.08 9.11
C TYR A 394 -2.56 4.41 8.77
N VAL A 395 -3.24 3.54 8.04
CA VAL A 395 -4.65 3.72 7.67
C VAL A 395 -5.53 3.77 8.92
N LEU A 396 -5.27 2.91 9.91
CA LEU A 396 -5.95 2.93 11.21
C LEU A 396 -5.77 4.27 11.92
N ALA A 397 -4.54 4.75 12.04
CA ALA A 397 -4.22 5.99 12.75
C ALA A 397 -4.85 7.21 12.06
N VAL A 398 -4.72 7.30 10.73
CA VAL A 398 -5.26 8.42 9.95
C VAL A 398 -6.77 8.44 9.96
N TYR A 399 -7.44 7.33 9.71
CA TYR A 399 -8.91 7.32 9.57
C TYR A 399 -9.62 7.33 10.93
N PHE A 400 -9.23 6.46 11.85
CA PHE A 400 -9.84 6.44 13.18
C PHE A 400 -9.42 7.65 14.03
N GLY A 401 -8.16 8.06 13.90
CA GLY A 401 -7.64 9.25 14.58
C GLY A 401 -8.39 10.52 14.19
N ALA A 402 -8.69 10.73 12.90
CA ALA A 402 -9.38 11.91 12.40
C ALA A 402 -10.79 12.10 12.97
N VAL A 403 -11.44 11.03 13.46
CA VAL A 403 -12.81 11.05 14.00
C VAL A 403 -12.89 10.71 15.48
N GLY A 404 -11.75 10.52 16.14
CA GLY A 404 -11.71 10.33 17.58
C GLY A 404 -12.08 8.92 18.06
N ILE A 405 -12.02 7.89 17.21
CA ILE A 405 -12.23 6.49 17.62
C ILE A 405 -11.05 6.01 18.48
N GLN A 406 -11.37 5.42 19.63
CA GLN A 406 -10.38 4.89 20.59
C GLN A 406 -10.34 3.37 20.61
N ARG A 407 -11.46 2.72 20.28
CA ARG A 407 -11.59 1.26 20.28
C ARG A 407 -11.85 0.78 18.87
N ALA A 408 -10.83 0.20 18.26
CA ALA A 408 -10.88 -0.30 16.88
C ALA A 408 -11.68 -1.62 16.74
N ARG A 409 -12.06 -2.29 17.86
CA ARG A 409 -12.75 -3.57 17.86
C ARG A 409 -11.99 -4.62 17.04
N HIS A 410 -12.66 -5.28 16.09
CA HIS A 410 -12.07 -6.31 15.22
C HIS A 410 -11.35 -5.75 13.96
N ALA A 411 -11.25 -4.42 13.80
CA ALA A 411 -10.62 -3.81 12.63
C ALA A 411 -9.17 -4.27 12.44
N VAL A 412 -8.36 -4.21 13.52
CA VAL A 412 -6.94 -4.59 13.47
C VAL A 412 -6.77 -6.06 13.09
N GLY A 413 -7.52 -6.96 13.74
CA GLY A 413 -7.43 -8.39 13.45
C GLY A 413 -7.82 -8.74 12.01
N CYS A 414 -8.90 -8.14 11.48
CA CYS A 414 -9.32 -8.35 10.10
C CYS A 414 -8.33 -7.77 9.10
N ALA A 415 -7.75 -6.59 9.38
CA ALA A 415 -6.77 -5.96 8.51
C ALA A 415 -5.45 -6.75 8.46
N LEU A 416 -4.92 -7.19 9.61
CA LEU A 416 -3.71 -8.01 9.67
C LEU A 416 -3.90 -9.39 9.01
N LEU A 417 -5.12 -9.95 9.07
CA LEU A 417 -5.45 -11.19 8.35
C LEU A 417 -5.42 -10.95 6.83
N ALA A 418 -5.92 -9.81 6.36
CA ALA A 418 -5.81 -9.41 4.97
C ALA A 418 -4.36 -9.21 4.53
N ASP A 419 -3.52 -8.56 5.36
CA ASP A 419 -2.09 -8.40 5.12
C ASP A 419 -1.39 -9.76 5.00
N ALA A 420 -1.63 -10.66 5.96
CA ALA A 420 -1.05 -12.00 5.95
C ALA A 420 -1.45 -12.79 4.69
N ALA A 421 -2.75 -12.72 4.31
CA ALA A 421 -3.23 -13.37 3.09
C ALA A 421 -2.58 -12.78 1.83
N GLY A 422 -2.42 -11.45 1.75
CA GLY A 422 -1.74 -10.77 0.66
C GLY A 422 -0.26 -11.16 0.54
N ILE A 423 0.46 -11.22 1.67
CA ILE A 423 1.87 -11.62 1.72
C ILE A 423 2.03 -13.09 1.29
N ILE A 424 1.23 -14.00 1.83
CA ILE A 424 1.27 -15.42 1.47
C ILE A 424 0.94 -15.60 -0.02
N ALA A 425 -0.09 -14.92 -0.51
CA ALA A 425 -0.45 -14.96 -1.92
C ALA A 425 0.67 -14.41 -2.82
N ALA A 426 1.31 -13.29 -2.42
CA ALA A 426 2.42 -12.71 -3.16
C ALA A 426 3.58 -13.70 -3.31
N ILE A 427 3.99 -14.35 -2.21
CA ILE A 427 5.04 -15.37 -2.22
C ILE A 427 4.62 -16.56 -3.12
N THR A 428 3.43 -17.10 -2.91
CA THR A 428 2.94 -18.28 -3.65
C THR A 428 2.81 -18.02 -5.15
N VAL A 429 2.27 -16.85 -5.52
CA VAL A 429 2.12 -16.46 -6.93
C VAL A 429 3.47 -16.23 -7.59
N CYS A 430 4.44 -15.64 -6.87
CA CYS A 430 5.80 -15.48 -7.40
C CYS A 430 6.47 -16.84 -7.66
N TYR A 431 6.28 -17.82 -6.79
CA TYR A 431 6.74 -19.20 -7.08
C TYR A 431 6.06 -19.80 -8.30
N TRP A 432 4.79 -19.52 -8.50
CA TRP A 432 4.07 -19.99 -9.68
C TRP A 432 4.53 -19.34 -10.98
N PHE A 433 4.84 -18.03 -10.94
CA PHE A 433 5.21 -17.25 -12.14
C PHE A 433 6.70 -17.33 -12.48
N PHE A 434 7.56 -17.41 -11.49
CA PHE A 434 9.01 -17.22 -11.61
C PHE A 434 9.82 -18.36 -10.96
N GLY A 435 9.17 -19.33 -10.33
CA GLY A 435 9.78 -20.50 -9.70
C GLY A 435 10.03 -21.61 -10.68
#